data_840af7d8d93c001f748b961255a97f21
#
_entry.id   840af7d8d93c001f748b961255a97f21
#
_cell.length_a   1.000
_cell.length_b   1.000
_cell.length_c   1.000
_cell.angle_alpha   90.00
_cell.angle_beta   90.00
_cell.angle_gamma   90.00
#
_symmetry.space_group_name_H-M   'P 1'
#
loop_
_entity.id
_entity.type
_entity.pdbx_description
1 polymer ?
#
loop_
_entity_poly.entity_id
_entity_poly.type
_entity_poly.pdbx_seq_one_letter_code
_entity_poly.pdbx_strand_id
1 'polypeptide(L)'
;MHVSRSTAVVWTIIAIGCASASRGGSAPASATPPPLGARLTASAPTGAPVPLHIDPNARVVRSLVPNLPAATYWPAQADRGERVFNGTCVACHARSQFIGQTFVENWNDRRVADFYTLIRSTMPVNNPGTLKDEEYLEVVSYLLKANHAAAGPDSLVGDSASVKGRRIAVTAP
;
A
#
# COMPACT_ATOMS: atom_id res chain seq x y z
N MET A 1 -14.28 -54.24 -25.54
CA MET A 1 -13.50 -53.73 -26.67
C MET A 1 -13.83 -52.26 -26.82
N HIS A 2 -13.02 -51.36 -26.23
CA HIS A 2 -13.12 -49.90 -26.40
C HIS A 2 -11.76 -49.38 -26.83
N VAL A 3 -11.71 -48.87 -28.04
CA VAL A 3 -10.52 -48.36 -28.69
C VAL A 3 -10.31 -46.92 -28.23
N SER A 4 -9.21 -46.66 -27.52
CA SER A 4 -8.74 -45.34 -27.13
C SER A 4 -8.11 -44.65 -28.35
N ARG A 5 -8.65 -43.47 -28.73
CA ARG A 5 -8.04 -42.60 -29.75
C ARG A 5 -7.24 -41.51 -29.05
N SER A 6 -5.91 -41.67 -29.15
CA SER A 6 -4.96 -40.61 -28.78
C SER A 6 -4.89 -39.57 -29.88
N THR A 7 -5.26 -38.31 -29.56
CA THR A 7 -5.04 -37.15 -30.42
C THR A 7 -3.73 -36.47 -30.02
N ALA A 8 -2.73 -36.59 -30.92
CA ALA A 8 -1.47 -35.88 -30.81
C ALA A 8 -1.67 -34.41 -31.23
N VAL A 9 -1.39 -33.48 -30.34
CA VAL A 9 -1.36 -32.04 -30.62
C VAL A 9 0.06 -31.67 -31.05
N VAL A 10 0.18 -31.34 -32.35
CA VAL A 10 1.42 -30.83 -32.94
C VAL A 10 1.57 -29.37 -32.60
N TRP A 11 2.63 -29.01 -31.86
CA TRP A 11 3.01 -27.61 -31.58
C TRP A 11 3.88 -27.12 -32.74
N THR A 12 3.35 -26.16 -33.48
CA THR A 12 4.11 -25.45 -34.52
C THR A 12 4.85 -24.28 -33.87
N ILE A 13 6.17 -24.35 -33.81
CA ILE A 13 7.04 -23.30 -33.36
C ILE A 13 7.19 -22.27 -34.49
N ILE A 14 6.64 -21.09 -34.32
CA ILE A 14 6.87 -19.94 -35.21
C ILE A 14 8.07 -19.14 -34.63
N ALA A 15 9.20 -19.27 -35.32
CA ALA A 15 10.38 -18.44 -35.07
C ALA A 15 10.16 -17.04 -35.69
N ILE A 16 9.97 -16.01 -34.87
CA ILE A 16 9.93 -14.62 -35.31
C ILE A 16 11.35 -14.08 -35.18
N GLY A 17 11.99 -13.81 -36.33
CA GLY A 17 13.32 -13.24 -36.43
C GLY A 17 13.35 -11.76 -35.91
N CYS A 18 14.27 -11.48 -35.02
CA CYS A 18 14.61 -10.11 -34.60
C CYS A 18 15.47 -9.44 -35.68
N ALA A 19 14.88 -8.47 -36.38
CA ALA A 19 15.64 -7.54 -37.20
C ALA A 19 16.19 -6.42 -36.32
N SER A 20 17.50 -6.38 -36.14
CA SER A 20 18.22 -5.30 -35.46
C SER A 20 18.27 -4.07 -36.38
N ALA A 21 17.52 -3.03 -36.07
CA ALA A 21 17.67 -1.71 -36.67
C ALA A 21 18.60 -0.84 -35.83
N SER A 22 19.86 -0.72 -36.24
CA SER A 22 20.81 0.25 -35.71
C SER A 22 20.39 1.65 -36.16
N ARG A 23 19.87 2.48 -35.26
CA ARG A 23 19.74 3.93 -35.47
C ARG A 23 20.87 4.62 -34.73
N GLY A 24 21.80 5.18 -35.51
CA GLY A 24 22.83 6.09 -35.03
C GLY A 24 22.17 7.35 -34.45
N GLY A 25 22.27 7.50 -33.15
CA GLY A 25 21.91 8.74 -32.44
C GLY A 25 23.14 9.57 -32.25
N SER A 26 23.19 10.72 -32.89
CA SER A 26 24.21 11.76 -32.71
C SER A 26 24.20 12.21 -31.24
N ALA A 27 25.40 12.22 -30.61
CA ALA A 27 25.59 12.76 -29.28
C ALA A 27 25.26 14.26 -29.25
N PRO A 28 24.52 14.77 -28.25
CA PRO A 28 24.37 16.19 -28.05
C PRO A 28 25.71 16.82 -27.57
N ALA A 29 26.02 17.97 -28.15
CA ALA A 29 27.22 18.77 -27.88
C ALA A 29 27.33 19.08 -26.37
N SER A 30 28.59 19.00 -25.89
CA SER A 30 29.02 19.43 -24.56
C SER A 30 28.57 20.84 -24.26
N ALA A 31 27.64 21.00 -23.36
CA ALA A 31 27.27 22.29 -22.79
C ALA A 31 28.41 22.73 -21.85
N THR A 32 29.06 23.83 -22.18
CA THR A 32 30.07 24.50 -21.36
C THR A 32 29.44 24.91 -20.02
N PRO A 33 30.03 24.59 -18.86
CA PRO A 33 29.50 25.06 -17.60
C PRO A 33 29.64 26.58 -17.47
N PRO A 34 28.66 27.28 -16.88
CA PRO A 34 28.75 28.73 -16.68
C PRO A 34 29.89 29.10 -15.70
N PRO A 35 30.47 30.30 -15.82
CA PRO A 35 31.60 30.70 -15.01
C PRO A 35 31.22 30.82 -13.53
N LEU A 36 32.05 30.24 -12.66
CA LEU A 36 32.03 30.38 -11.21
C LEU A 36 32.23 31.88 -10.84
N GLY A 37 31.13 32.60 -10.60
CA GLY A 37 31.27 34.02 -10.25
C GLY A 37 29.99 34.73 -9.85
N ALA A 38 28.83 34.12 -9.91
CA ALA A 38 27.59 34.72 -9.39
C ALA A 38 27.46 34.42 -7.89
N ARG A 39 28.01 35.31 -7.08
CA ARG A 39 27.79 35.33 -5.62
C ARG A 39 26.29 35.66 -5.39
N LEU A 40 25.44 34.64 -5.27
CA LEU A 40 24.10 34.81 -4.76
C LEU A 40 24.21 35.12 -3.27
N THR A 41 24.09 36.40 -2.92
CA THR A 41 23.84 36.84 -1.56
C THR A 41 22.42 36.38 -1.19
N ALA A 42 22.29 35.11 -0.82
CA ALA A 42 21.10 34.64 -0.15
C ALA A 42 21.12 35.24 1.25
N SER A 43 20.31 36.27 1.48
CA SER A 43 19.99 36.72 2.83
C SER A 43 19.37 35.53 3.56
N ALA A 44 20.13 34.95 4.49
CA ALA A 44 19.59 33.96 5.40
C ALA A 44 18.44 34.59 6.18
N PRO A 45 17.28 33.93 6.27
CA PRO A 45 16.25 34.39 7.18
C PRO A 45 16.83 34.25 8.60
N THR A 46 16.99 35.41 9.26
CA THR A 46 17.36 35.51 10.68
C THR A 46 16.15 35.10 11.51
N GLY A 47 15.75 33.83 11.40
CA GLY A 47 14.88 33.19 12.33
C GLY A 47 15.76 32.43 13.32
N ALA A 48 15.75 32.84 14.58
CA ALA A 48 16.33 32.03 15.64
C ALA A 48 15.81 30.60 15.51
N PRO A 49 16.67 29.57 15.69
CA PRO A 49 16.19 28.21 15.68
C PRO A 49 15.08 28.09 16.75
N VAL A 50 13.86 27.88 16.28
CA VAL A 50 12.75 27.56 17.19
C VAL A 50 13.17 26.26 17.86
N PRO A 51 13.39 26.24 19.18
CA PRO A 51 13.72 25.02 19.87
C PRO A 51 12.56 24.06 19.60
N LEU A 52 12.85 22.92 19.01
CA LEU A 52 11.90 21.81 18.89
C LEU A 52 11.64 21.36 20.34
N HIS A 53 10.71 22.03 21.00
CA HIS A 53 10.19 21.58 22.27
C HIS A 53 9.32 20.37 21.99
N ILE A 54 9.95 19.21 21.97
CA ILE A 54 9.22 17.94 21.96
C ILE A 54 8.61 17.85 23.36
N ASP A 55 7.36 18.28 23.49
CA ASP A 55 6.57 18.01 24.67
C ASP A 55 6.48 16.47 24.84
N PRO A 56 7.09 15.89 25.90
CA PRO A 56 7.00 14.46 26.14
C PRO A 56 5.55 14.00 26.42
N ASN A 57 4.64 14.96 26.66
CA ASN A 57 3.21 14.74 26.76
C ASN A 57 2.46 15.12 25.47
N ALA A 58 3.15 15.55 24.43
CA ALA A 58 2.51 15.60 23.12
C ALA A 58 2.07 14.19 22.78
N ARG A 59 0.92 13.82 23.31
CA ARG A 59 0.10 12.79 22.64
C ARG A 59 0.20 13.13 21.19
N VAL A 60 0.87 12.23 20.43
CA VAL A 60 0.73 12.23 18.99
C VAL A 60 -0.73 12.54 18.77
N VAL A 61 -1.03 13.74 18.24
CA VAL A 61 -2.41 14.14 17.96
C VAL A 61 -2.83 13.14 16.90
N ARG A 62 -3.32 11.99 17.38
CA ARG A 62 -4.09 11.11 16.55
C ARG A 62 -5.13 12.05 16.00
N SER A 63 -5.13 12.24 14.69
CA SER A 63 -6.26 12.90 14.05
C SER A 63 -7.45 11.99 14.33
N LEU A 64 -7.99 12.14 15.53
CA LEU A 64 -9.19 11.48 15.97
C LEU A 64 -10.24 12.00 15.02
N VAL A 65 -10.83 11.10 14.28
CA VAL A 65 -12.02 11.38 13.48
C VAL A 65 -13.24 10.75 14.18
N PRO A 66 -13.55 11.22 15.42
CA PRO A 66 -14.53 10.58 16.30
C PRO A 66 -15.92 10.57 15.68
N ASN A 67 -16.16 11.41 14.69
CA ASN A 67 -17.46 11.58 14.05
C ASN A 67 -17.63 10.76 12.76
N LEU A 68 -16.59 10.06 12.30
CA LEU A 68 -16.76 9.16 11.17
C LEU A 68 -17.43 7.86 11.61
N PRO A 69 -18.37 7.33 10.82
CA PRO A 69 -18.96 6.04 11.09
C PRO A 69 -17.88 4.94 11.08
N ALA A 70 -18.08 3.92 11.92
CA ALA A 70 -17.22 2.75 11.97
C ALA A 70 -17.18 2.03 10.61
N ALA A 71 -16.00 1.56 10.23
CA ALA A 71 -15.86 0.66 9.10
C ALA A 71 -16.40 -0.72 9.48
N THR A 72 -17.06 -1.35 8.53
CA THR A 72 -17.39 -2.77 8.57
C THR A 72 -16.54 -3.51 7.54
N TYR A 73 -16.39 -4.81 7.72
CA TYR A 73 -15.78 -5.67 6.70
C TYR A 73 -16.84 -6.56 6.03
N TRP A 74 -16.69 -6.79 4.73
CA TRP A 74 -17.49 -7.81 4.04
C TRP A 74 -16.79 -9.17 4.16
N PRO A 75 -17.47 -10.22 4.69
CA PRO A 75 -16.82 -11.51 4.96
C PRO A 75 -16.07 -12.10 3.78
N ALA A 76 -16.70 -12.11 2.59
CA ALA A 76 -16.06 -12.67 1.40
C ALA A 76 -14.81 -11.88 0.96
N GLN A 77 -14.77 -10.56 1.16
CA GLN A 77 -13.58 -9.76 0.89
C GLN A 77 -12.49 -10.05 1.92
N ALA A 78 -12.84 -10.17 3.19
CA ALA A 78 -11.88 -10.51 4.25
C ALA A 78 -11.27 -11.90 4.04
N ASP A 79 -12.04 -12.87 3.57
CA ASP A 79 -11.55 -14.22 3.28
C ASP A 79 -10.57 -14.23 2.09
N ARG A 80 -10.79 -13.38 1.09
CA ARG A 80 -9.79 -13.16 0.01
C ARG A 80 -8.54 -12.48 0.56
N GLY A 81 -8.72 -11.47 1.41
CA GLY A 81 -7.60 -10.76 2.06
C GLY A 81 -6.75 -11.67 2.94
N GLU A 82 -7.35 -12.65 3.61
CA GLU A 82 -6.59 -13.65 4.35
C GLU A 82 -5.68 -14.47 3.43
N ARG A 83 -6.15 -14.84 2.24
CA ARG A 83 -5.31 -15.55 1.26
C ARG A 83 -4.16 -14.69 0.73
N VAL A 84 -4.43 -13.41 0.41
CA VAL A 84 -3.38 -12.46 0.01
C VAL A 84 -2.36 -12.27 1.13
N PHE A 85 -2.82 -12.08 2.36
CA PHE A 85 -1.95 -11.93 3.53
C PHE A 85 -1.04 -13.15 3.73
N ASN A 86 -1.61 -14.35 3.68
CA ASN A 86 -0.87 -15.59 3.84
C ASN A 86 0.08 -15.88 2.67
N GLY A 87 -0.24 -15.44 1.47
CA GLY A 87 0.61 -15.64 0.28
C GLY A 87 1.74 -14.62 0.13
N THR A 88 1.56 -13.42 0.66
CA THR A 88 2.48 -12.30 0.41
C THR A 88 3.10 -11.74 1.70
N CYS A 89 2.29 -11.51 2.74
CA CYS A 89 2.74 -10.75 3.92
C CYS A 89 3.50 -11.62 4.92
N VAL A 90 3.11 -12.89 5.09
CA VAL A 90 3.74 -13.80 6.08
C VAL A 90 5.18 -14.16 5.75
N ALA A 91 5.65 -13.88 4.54
CA ALA A 91 7.06 -14.05 4.19
C ALA A 91 7.99 -13.21 5.08
N CYS A 92 7.50 -12.06 5.57
CA CYS A 92 8.27 -11.13 6.40
C CYS A 92 7.59 -10.80 7.73
N HIS A 93 6.30 -11.06 7.87
CA HIS A 93 5.49 -10.66 9.01
C HIS A 93 4.84 -11.84 9.73
N ALA A 94 4.92 -11.86 11.06
CA ALA A 94 4.06 -12.73 11.85
C ALA A 94 2.65 -12.11 11.94
N ARG A 95 1.61 -12.93 11.83
CA ARG A 95 0.21 -12.49 11.96
C ARG A 95 -0.04 -11.73 13.27
N SER A 96 0.55 -12.17 14.36
CA SER A 96 0.43 -11.56 15.69
C SER A 96 0.88 -10.10 15.75
N GLN A 97 1.67 -9.61 14.80
CA GLN A 97 2.07 -8.21 14.73
C GLN A 97 0.91 -7.27 14.34
N PHE A 98 -0.16 -7.82 13.76
CA PHE A 98 -1.29 -7.06 13.22
C PHE A 98 -2.61 -7.38 13.91
N ILE A 99 -2.59 -8.11 15.02
CA ILE A 99 -3.79 -8.52 15.74
C ILE A 99 -3.61 -8.18 17.23
N GLY A 100 -4.70 -7.74 17.85
CA GLY A 100 -4.77 -7.49 19.28
C GLY A 100 -4.38 -6.08 19.69
N GLN A 101 -3.90 -5.95 20.91
CA GLN A 101 -3.72 -4.65 21.57
C GLN A 101 -2.87 -3.66 20.77
N THR A 102 -1.75 -4.12 20.19
CA THR A 102 -0.87 -3.26 19.39
C THR A 102 -1.59 -2.68 18.16
N PHE A 103 -2.44 -3.46 17.51
CA PHE A 103 -3.23 -2.94 16.38
C PHE A 103 -4.26 -1.92 16.84
N VAL A 104 -4.95 -2.20 17.93
CA VAL A 104 -5.93 -1.27 18.52
C VAL A 104 -5.29 0.06 18.89
N GLU A 105 -4.16 0.05 19.60
CA GLU A 105 -3.45 1.26 19.99
C GLU A 105 -2.98 2.11 18.81
N ASN A 106 -2.56 1.47 17.73
CA ASN A 106 -2.05 2.17 16.55
C ASN A 106 -3.15 2.63 15.60
N TRP A 107 -4.26 1.88 15.49
CA TRP A 107 -5.21 2.06 14.38
C TRP A 107 -6.64 2.35 14.80
N ASN A 108 -7.05 2.04 16.03
CA ASN A 108 -8.41 2.38 16.44
C ASN A 108 -8.65 3.89 16.34
N ASP A 109 -9.83 4.28 15.86
CA ASP A 109 -10.26 5.66 15.60
C ASP A 109 -9.49 6.40 14.50
N ARG A 110 -8.60 5.73 13.75
CA ARG A 110 -7.99 6.28 12.53
C ARG A 110 -8.84 5.97 11.30
N ARG A 111 -8.61 6.73 10.25
CA ARG A 111 -9.30 6.49 8.97
C ARG A 111 -8.81 5.18 8.34
N VAL A 112 -9.74 4.47 7.74
CA VAL A 112 -9.39 3.30 6.88
C VAL A 112 -8.45 3.71 5.76
N ALA A 113 -8.67 4.91 5.18
CA ALA A 113 -7.83 5.45 4.11
C ALA A 113 -6.36 5.61 4.53
N ASP A 114 -6.09 6.02 5.77
CA ASP A 114 -4.72 6.23 6.25
C ASP A 114 -3.99 4.89 6.34
N PHE A 115 -4.66 3.86 6.82
CA PHE A 115 -4.11 2.51 6.89
C PHE A 115 -3.90 1.89 5.51
N TYR A 116 -4.89 1.99 4.64
CA TYR A 116 -4.78 1.55 3.25
C TYR A 116 -3.60 2.23 2.53
N THR A 117 -3.49 3.56 2.65
CA THR A 117 -2.42 4.33 2.01
C THR A 117 -1.06 3.90 2.52
N LEU A 118 -0.92 3.69 3.85
CA LEU A 118 0.34 3.22 4.42
C LEU A 118 0.75 1.89 3.82
N ILE A 119 -0.10 0.87 3.89
CA ILE A 119 0.29 -0.46 3.39
C ILE A 119 0.54 -0.46 1.88
N ARG A 120 -0.24 0.29 1.09
CA ARG A 120 -0.05 0.40 -0.35
C ARG A 120 1.27 1.08 -0.71
N SER A 121 1.65 2.12 0.01
CA SER A 121 2.87 2.90 -0.30
C SER A 121 4.16 2.30 0.26
N THR A 122 4.07 1.36 1.20
CA THR A 122 5.25 0.81 1.89
C THR A 122 5.42 -0.70 1.74
N MET A 123 4.38 -1.42 1.32
CA MET A 123 4.38 -2.88 1.25
C MET A 123 4.04 -3.42 -0.15
N PRO A 124 4.58 -4.57 -0.53
CA PRO A 124 5.71 -5.27 0.09
C PRO A 124 6.99 -4.41 0.08
N VAL A 125 7.80 -4.48 1.13
CA VAL A 125 8.94 -3.55 1.32
C VAL A 125 9.95 -3.56 0.17
N ASN A 126 10.15 -4.69 -0.48
CA ASN A 126 11.05 -4.84 -1.63
C ASN A 126 10.44 -4.33 -2.95
N ASN A 127 9.13 -4.13 -3.01
CA ASN A 127 8.43 -3.63 -4.19
C ASN A 127 7.08 -2.99 -3.82
N PRO A 128 7.04 -1.81 -3.19
CA PRO A 128 5.79 -1.17 -2.77
C PRO A 128 4.86 -0.87 -3.95
N GLY A 129 3.57 -1.02 -3.71
CA GLY A 129 2.54 -0.70 -4.71
C GLY A 129 2.35 -1.74 -5.80
N THR A 130 2.91 -2.94 -5.69
CA THR A 130 2.84 -3.99 -6.74
C THR A 130 1.60 -4.86 -6.71
N LEU A 131 0.93 -4.94 -5.58
CA LEU A 131 -0.37 -5.60 -5.53
C LEU A 131 -1.41 -4.71 -6.22
N LYS A 132 -2.50 -5.31 -6.66
CA LYS A 132 -3.66 -4.56 -7.14
C LYS A 132 -4.29 -3.79 -5.98
N ASP A 133 -4.90 -2.65 -6.26
CA ASP A 133 -5.59 -1.85 -5.23
C ASP A 133 -6.65 -2.66 -4.48
N GLU A 134 -7.34 -3.57 -5.18
CA GLU A 134 -8.31 -4.49 -4.59
C GLU A 134 -7.66 -5.44 -3.58
N GLU A 135 -6.47 -5.98 -3.88
CA GLU A 135 -5.76 -6.91 -2.99
C GLU A 135 -5.32 -6.21 -1.69
N TYR A 136 -4.87 -4.94 -1.76
CA TYR A 136 -4.61 -4.15 -0.57
C TYR A 136 -5.86 -3.93 0.28
N LEU A 137 -7.01 -3.65 -0.34
CA LEU A 137 -8.28 -3.46 0.36
C LEU A 137 -8.81 -4.77 0.95
N GLU A 138 -8.57 -5.89 0.28
CA GLU A 138 -8.85 -7.21 0.81
C GLU A 138 -8.04 -7.50 2.06
N VAL A 139 -6.74 -7.16 2.08
CA VAL A 139 -5.88 -7.27 3.27
C VAL A 139 -6.40 -6.36 4.39
N VAL A 140 -6.79 -5.12 4.10
CA VAL A 140 -7.41 -4.22 5.10
C VAL A 140 -8.67 -4.86 5.67
N SER A 141 -9.56 -5.38 4.82
CA SER A 141 -10.79 -6.06 5.23
C SER A 141 -10.52 -7.27 6.14
N TYR A 142 -9.50 -8.07 5.81
CA TYR A 142 -9.05 -9.18 6.64
C TYR A 142 -8.55 -8.71 8.02
N LEU A 143 -7.73 -7.67 8.07
CA LEU A 143 -7.21 -7.15 9.35
C LEU A 143 -8.30 -6.50 10.20
N LEU A 144 -9.31 -5.90 9.61
CA LEU A 144 -10.52 -5.46 10.33
C LEU A 144 -11.24 -6.66 10.96
N LYS A 145 -11.48 -7.74 10.19
CA LYS A 145 -12.08 -8.99 10.70
C LYS A 145 -11.26 -9.57 11.84
N ALA A 146 -9.95 -9.68 11.67
CA ALA A 146 -9.04 -10.28 12.64
C ALA A 146 -8.94 -9.48 13.96
N ASN A 147 -9.31 -8.20 13.93
CA ASN A 147 -9.35 -7.31 15.10
C ASN A 147 -10.79 -6.96 15.53
N HIS A 148 -11.72 -7.86 15.26
CA HIS A 148 -13.11 -7.79 15.77
C HIS A 148 -13.89 -6.54 15.35
N ALA A 149 -13.62 -5.98 14.17
CA ALA A 149 -14.57 -5.03 13.57
C ALA A 149 -15.90 -5.72 13.28
N ALA A 150 -16.97 -4.94 13.15
CA ALA A 150 -18.27 -5.47 12.78
C ALA A 150 -18.29 -5.95 11.32
N ALA A 151 -18.96 -7.08 11.08
CA ALA A 151 -19.27 -7.49 9.71
C ALA A 151 -20.37 -6.59 9.10
N GLY A 152 -20.31 -6.37 7.80
CA GLY A 152 -21.28 -5.60 7.05
C GLY A 152 -21.47 -6.11 5.62
N PRO A 153 -22.50 -5.62 4.92
CA PRO A 153 -22.81 -6.08 3.58
C PRO A 153 -21.88 -5.50 2.50
N ASP A 154 -21.20 -4.39 2.80
CA ASP A 154 -20.49 -3.62 1.81
C ASP A 154 -18.97 -3.93 1.82
N SER A 155 -18.41 -4.09 0.63
CA SER A 155 -16.96 -4.19 0.46
C SER A 155 -16.27 -2.84 0.60
N LEU A 156 -15.01 -2.85 1.01
CA LEU A 156 -14.13 -1.71 0.89
C LEU A 156 -13.77 -1.52 -0.58
N VAL A 157 -14.03 -0.33 -1.11
CA VAL A 157 -13.72 0.04 -2.50
C VAL A 157 -12.84 1.29 -2.47
N GLY A 158 -11.72 1.26 -3.19
CA GLY A 158 -10.77 2.38 -3.26
C GLY A 158 -11.46 3.68 -3.69
N ASP A 159 -11.01 4.78 -3.12
CA ASP A 159 -11.55 6.13 -3.33
C ASP A 159 -13.02 6.37 -2.96
N SER A 160 -13.71 5.36 -2.47
CA SER A 160 -15.11 5.45 -2.04
C SER A 160 -15.27 5.95 -0.60
N ALA A 161 -16.53 6.24 -0.23
CA ALA A 161 -16.89 6.56 1.14
C ALA A 161 -16.62 5.40 2.12
N SER A 162 -16.58 4.14 1.65
CA SER A 162 -16.24 2.99 2.47
C SER A 162 -14.81 3.01 3.01
N VAL A 163 -13.90 3.71 2.31
CA VAL A 163 -12.50 3.87 2.68
C VAL A 163 -12.24 5.26 3.29
N LYS A 164 -12.61 6.33 2.57
CA LYS A 164 -12.32 7.71 2.98
C LYS A 164 -13.21 8.21 4.12
N GLY A 165 -14.44 7.77 4.14
CA GLY A 165 -15.48 8.23 5.08
C GLY A 165 -15.68 7.33 6.30
N ARG A 166 -14.78 6.38 6.56
CA ARG A 166 -14.89 5.44 7.68
C ARG A 166 -13.68 5.49 8.59
N ARG A 167 -13.91 5.26 9.88
CA ARG A 167 -12.86 5.01 10.87
C ARG A 167 -12.73 3.53 11.18
N ILE A 168 -11.56 3.12 11.54
CA ILE A 168 -11.30 1.79 12.11
C ILE A 168 -11.90 1.77 13.51
N ALA A 169 -12.76 0.81 13.77
CA ALA A 169 -13.39 0.58 15.07
C ALA A 169 -13.20 -0.89 15.43
N VAL A 170 -12.23 -1.15 16.27
CA VAL A 170 -11.77 -2.48 16.63
C VAL A 170 -11.57 -2.60 18.12
N THR A 171 -11.59 -3.82 18.63
CA THR A 171 -11.30 -4.13 20.03
C THR A 171 -10.22 -5.19 20.11
N ALA A 172 -9.44 -5.16 21.18
CA ALA A 172 -8.55 -6.27 21.46
C ALA A 172 -9.39 -7.53 21.80
N PRO A 173 -8.92 -8.71 21.39
CA PRO A 173 -9.55 -9.98 21.75
C PRO A 173 -9.48 -10.24 23.23
#